data_c3bb8a7d766806036cea37012fdf8d0f
#
_entry.id   c3bb8a7d766806036cea37012fdf8d0f
#
_cell.length_a   1.000
_cell.length_b   1.000
_cell.length_c   1.000
_cell.angle_alpha   90.00
_cell.angle_beta   90.00
_cell.angle_gamma   90.00
#
_symmetry.space_group_name_H-M   'P 1'
#
loop_
_entity.id
_entity.type
_entity.pdbx_description
1 polymer ?
#
loop_
_entity_poly.entity_id
_entity_poly.type
_entity_poly.pdbx_seq_one_letter_code
_entity_poly.pdbx_strand_id
1 'polypeptide(L)'
;VHAAYAGFAGENAILKMCSVLPAVESLSGIPARFTEETRRLIEDAQEGFYRQSGHESGPGSGQILRQVTVNIGVVKGGSKVNIVPGTCEVEVDVRLPLGISWPQLEAELDKRLKSVDPSITWEHIKHPSILFPASYTSTEEAIFKAMYRNATEVMGQRPLLGFTPGG
;
A
#
# COMPACT_ATOMS: atom_id res chain seq x y z
N VAL A 1 16.88 5.07 -30.09
CA VAL A 1 18.11 5.83 -30.40
C VAL A 1 19.31 5.02 -29.93
N HIS A 2 20.42 5.01 -30.70
CA HIS A 2 21.63 4.31 -30.30
C HIS A 2 22.30 4.99 -29.08
N ALA A 3 22.85 4.20 -28.15
CA ALA A 3 23.43 4.69 -26.91
C ALA A 3 24.55 5.72 -27.07
N ALA A 4 25.24 5.72 -28.22
CA ALA A 4 26.24 6.75 -28.55
C ALA A 4 25.68 8.17 -28.58
N TYR A 5 24.39 8.33 -28.74
CA TYR A 5 23.67 9.62 -28.71
C TYR A 5 22.96 9.89 -27.36
N ALA A 6 23.22 9.06 -26.34
CA ALA A 6 22.64 9.28 -25.02
C ALA A 6 23.04 10.67 -24.49
N GLY A 7 22.07 11.44 -24.03
CA GLY A 7 22.26 12.82 -23.58
C GLY A 7 22.18 13.88 -24.69
N PHE A 8 22.18 13.47 -25.97
CA PHE A 8 22.04 14.39 -27.12
C PHE A 8 20.74 14.15 -27.90
N ALA A 9 20.26 12.92 -27.96
CA ALA A 9 19.05 12.57 -28.65
C ALA A 9 18.31 11.42 -27.94
N GLY A 10 17.01 11.59 -27.77
CA GLY A 10 16.15 10.65 -27.04
C GLY A 10 16.21 10.86 -25.53
N GLU A 11 15.12 10.52 -24.89
CA GLU A 11 14.96 10.53 -23.43
C GLU A 11 15.10 9.10 -22.91
N ASN A 12 15.93 8.91 -21.89
CA ASN A 12 16.12 7.60 -21.27
C ASN A 12 14.99 7.32 -20.27
N ALA A 13 14.04 6.47 -20.66
CA ALA A 13 12.87 6.15 -19.85
C ALA A 13 13.23 5.50 -18.50
N ILE A 14 14.35 4.78 -18.40
CA ILE A 14 14.79 4.21 -17.12
C ILE A 14 15.24 5.32 -16.17
N LEU A 15 16.05 6.28 -16.63
CA LEU A 15 16.47 7.42 -15.81
C LEU A 15 15.28 8.29 -15.40
N LYS A 16 14.34 8.50 -16.31
CA LYS A 16 13.10 9.19 -16.02
C LYS A 16 12.30 8.45 -14.93
N MET A 17 12.14 7.13 -15.06
CA MET A 17 11.47 6.35 -14.03
C MET A 17 12.20 6.42 -12.68
N CYS A 18 13.52 6.37 -12.65
CA CYS A 18 14.29 6.53 -11.41
C CYS A 18 14.00 7.85 -10.69
N SER A 19 13.68 8.93 -11.41
CA SER A 19 13.27 10.21 -10.80
C SER A 19 11.84 10.19 -10.24
N VAL A 20 11.00 9.26 -10.72
CA VAL A 20 9.58 9.11 -10.32
C VAL A 20 9.44 8.19 -9.10
N LEU A 21 10.27 7.14 -8.98
CA LEU A 21 10.16 6.16 -7.91
C LEU A 21 10.12 6.76 -6.49
N PRO A 22 10.92 7.80 -6.14
CA PRO A 22 10.82 8.45 -4.83
C PRO A 22 9.46 9.11 -4.57
N ALA A 23 8.80 9.63 -5.61
CA ALA A 23 7.47 10.21 -5.48
C ALA A 23 6.41 9.14 -5.19
N VAL A 24 6.52 7.97 -5.82
CA VAL A 24 5.67 6.81 -5.56
C VAL A 24 5.94 6.26 -4.15
N GLU A 25 7.19 6.04 -3.80
CA GLU A 25 7.58 5.53 -2.47
C GLU A 25 7.13 6.46 -1.35
N SER A 26 7.16 7.77 -1.58
CA SER A 26 6.72 8.77 -0.59
C SER A 26 5.24 8.70 -0.21
N LEU A 27 4.39 7.94 -0.95
CA LEU A 27 3.03 7.61 -0.50
C LEU A 27 3.06 6.73 0.76
N SER A 28 4.13 5.97 0.96
CA SER A 28 4.36 5.25 2.20
C SER A 28 4.42 6.22 3.37
N GLY A 29 3.78 5.87 4.45
CA GLY A 29 3.72 6.75 5.60
C GLY A 29 2.60 7.81 5.57
N ILE A 30 1.77 7.89 4.52
CA ILE A 30 0.56 8.71 4.59
C ILE A 30 -0.31 8.18 5.74
N PRO A 31 -0.58 9.00 6.79
CA PRO A 31 -1.28 8.53 7.96
C PRO A 31 -2.78 8.39 7.69
N ALA A 32 -3.36 7.31 8.19
CA ALA A 32 -4.80 7.12 8.18
C ALA A 32 -5.51 8.07 9.15
N ARG A 33 -6.76 8.41 8.83
CA ARG A 33 -7.64 9.16 9.72
C ARG A 33 -8.63 8.21 10.37
N PHE A 34 -8.52 8.04 11.66
CA PHE A 34 -9.37 7.14 12.42
C PHE A 34 -10.51 7.87 13.13
N THR A 35 -11.67 7.24 13.15
CA THR A 35 -12.71 7.53 14.14
C THR A 35 -12.26 6.98 15.51
N GLU A 36 -12.94 7.34 16.57
CA GLU A 36 -12.65 6.79 17.91
C GLU A 36 -12.82 5.26 17.95
N GLU A 37 -13.83 4.75 17.26
CA GLU A 37 -14.08 3.31 17.17
C GLU A 37 -12.97 2.58 16.41
N THR A 38 -12.61 3.05 15.22
CA THR A 38 -11.54 2.40 14.42
C THR A 38 -10.17 2.53 15.08
N ARG A 39 -9.92 3.58 15.85
CA ARG A 39 -8.71 3.72 16.66
C ARG A 39 -8.61 2.61 17.70
N ARG A 40 -9.68 2.39 18.48
CA ARG A 40 -9.75 1.32 19.48
C ARG A 40 -9.59 -0.06 18.86
N LEU A 41 -10.26 -0.30 17.74
CA LEU A 41 -10.12 -1.55 16.99
C LEU A 41 -8.67 -1.83 16.60
N ILE A 42 -7.96 -0.84 16.09
CA ILE A 42 -6.56 -0.97 15.68
C ILE A 42 -5.65 -1.19 16.89
N GLU A 43 -5.90 -0.50 18.00
CA GLU A 43 -5.15 -0.69 19.25
C GLU A 43 -5.32 -2.12 19.79
N ASP A 44 -6.54 -2.61 19.83
CA ASP A 44 -6.86 -3.99 20.24
C ASP A 44 -6.29 -5.04 19.26
N ALA A 45 -6.32 -4.75 17.95
CA ALA A 45 -5.79 -5.64 16.93
C ALA A 45 -4.26 -5.67 16.85
N GLN A 46 -3.59 -4.66 17.34
CA GLN A 46 -2.15 -4.52 17.26
C GLN A 46 -1.43 -5.66 18.00
N GLU A 47 -1.93 -6.06 19.15
CA GLU A 47 -1.41 -7.20 19.91
C GLU A 47 -1.63 -8.53 19.16
N GLY A 48 -2.83 -8.72 18.58
CA GLY A 48 -3.14 -9.89 17.77
C GLY A 48 -2.26 -9.99 16.53
N PHE A 49 -2.04 -8.87 15.87
CA PHE A 49 -1.15 -8.78 14.71
C PHE A 49 0.29 -9.16 15.06
N TYR A 50 0.83 -8.66 16.16
CA TYR A 50 2.16 -9.02 16.64
C TYR A 50 2.31 -10.53 16.90
N ARG A 51 1.30 -11.13 17.51
CA ARG A 51 1.32 -12.58 17.81
C ARG A 51 1.18 -13.43 16.54
N GLN A 52 0.39 -12.98 15.57
CA GLN A 52 0.14 -13.71 14.32
C GLN A 52 1.31 -13.62 13.34
N SER A 53 1.94 -12.45 13.22
CA SER A 53 3.03 -12.22 12.27
C SER A 53 4.39 -12.78 12.74
N GLY A 54 4.47 -13.25 13.98
CA GLY A 54 5.70 -13.79 14.56
C GLY A 54 6.82 -12.75 14.67
N HIS A 55 8.02 -13.23 15.01
CA HIS A 55 9.20 -12.37 15.18
C HIS A 55 9.78 -11.83 13.84
N GLU A 56 9.23 -12.22 12.70
CA GLU A 56 9.68 -11.78 11.37
C GLU A 56 9.31 -10.32 11.08
N SER A 57 8.27 -9.81 11.72
CA SER A 57 7.90 -8.41 11.63
C SER A 57 8.60 -7.63 12.74
N GLY A 58 9.63 -6.89 12.38
CA GLY A 58 10.41 -6.07 13.29
C GLY A 58 9.60 -5.04 14.10
N PRO A 59 10.24 -4.34 15.04
CA PRO A 59 9.60 -3.25 15.79
C PRO A 59 9.08 -2.20 14.79
N GLY A 60 7.78 -1.92 14.84
CA GLY A 60 7.10 -1.03 13.91
C GLY A 60 6.11 -1.71 12.95
N SER A 61 6.05 -3.04 12.91
CA SER A 61 5.09 -3.76 12.07
C SER A 61 3.62 -3.34 12.29
N GLY A 62 3.27 -2.87 13.47
CA GLY A 62 1.95 -2.28 13.74
C GLY A 62 1.67 -0.97 12.98
N GLN A 63 2.68 -0.34 12.39
CA GLN A 63 2.48 0.87 11.57
C GLN A 63 1.73 0.58 10.27
N ILE A 64 1.81 -0.65 9.73
CA ILE A 64 1.05 -1.04 8.54
C ILE A 64 -0.47 -0.88 8.72
N LEU A 65 -0.94 -0.88 9.96
CA LEU A 65 -2.35 -0.66 10.30
C LEU A 65 -2.73 0.83 10.35
N ARG A 66 -1.75 1.72 10.35
CA ARG A 66 -1.91 3.14 10.62
C ARG A 66 -1.55 4.07 9.47
N GLN A 67 -0.92 3.55 8.44
CA GLN A 67 -0.45 4.33 7.30
C GLN A 67 -0.47 3.50 6.01
N VAL A 68 -0.44 4.19 4.89
CA VAL A 68 -0.24 3.55 3.58
C VAL A 68 1.10 2.84 3.56
N THR A 69 1.14 1.65 2.98
CA THR A 69 2.40 0.98 2.64
C THR A 69 2.51 0.82 1.13
N VAL A 70 3.72 0.93 0.63
CA VAL A 70 4.04 0.89 -0.80
C VAL A 70 5.17 -0.10 -1.01
N ASN A 71 5.00 -1.01 -1.96
CA ASN A 71 6.04 -1.90 -2.42
C ASN A 71 6.21 -1.76 -3.94
N ILE A 72 7.37 -1.30 -4.37
CA ILE A 72 7.77 -1.29 -5.77
C ILE A 72 8.29 -2.69 -6.09
N GLY A 73 7.39 -3.54 -6.62
CA GLY A 73 7.64 -4.97 -6.76
C GLY A 73 8.33 -5.36 -8.06
N VAL A 74 8.04 -4.65 -9.15
CA VAL A 74 8.58 -4.98 -10.47
C VAL A 74 8.99 -3.72 -11.21
N VAL A 75 10.15 -3.76 -11.85
CA VAL A 75 10.63 -2.71 -12.77
C VAL A 75 11.06 -3.37 -14.07
N LYS A 76 10.52 -2.92 -15.20
CA LYS A 76 10.83 -3.43 -16.54
C LYS A 76 11.17 -2.26 -17.45
N GLY A 77 12.37 -2.27 -18.05
CA GLY A 77 12.77 -1.21 -18.96
C GLY A 77 13.97 -1.59 -19.83
N GLY A 78 14.02 -0.98 -21.01
CA GLY A 78 15.10 -1.24 -21.97
C GLY A 78 15.01 -2.60 -22.67
N SER A 79 15.80 -2.76 -23.72
CA SER A 79 15.87 -4.00 -24.50
C SER A 79 17.32 -4.46 -24.79
N LYS A 80 18.22 -3.50 -24.98
CA LYS A 80 19.65 -3.76 -25.27
C LYS A 80 20.50 -2.65 -24.64
N VAL A 81 21.70 -3.00 -24.19
CA VAL A 81 22.63 -2.07 -23.55
C VAL A 81 23.06 -0.89 -24.45
N ASN A 82 23.05 -1.09 -25.75
CA ASN A 82 23.45 -0.08 -26.74
C ASN A 82 22.30 0.70 -27.38
N ILE A 83 21.10 0.67 -26.76
CA ILE A 83 19.91 1.42 -27.17
C ILE A 83 19.43 2.26 -25.99
N VAL A 84 19.15 3.53 -26.20
CA VAL A 84 18.47 4.40 -25.21
C VAL A 84 17.05 3.86 -24.99
N PRO A 85 16.68 3.46 -23.76
CA PRO A 85 15.36 2.91 -23.47
C PRO A 85 14.25 3.92 -23.78
N GLY A 86 13.26 3.50 -24.57
CA GLY A 86 12.09 4.33 -24.89
C GLY A 86 10.91 4.12 -23.93
N THR A 87 10.93 3.01 -23.19
CA THR A 87 9.87 2.67 -22.22
C THR A 87 10.48 2.14 -20.92
N CYS A 88 9.79 2.41 -19.81
CA CYS A 88 10.03 1.79 -18.53
C CYS A 88 8.70 1.69 -17.79
N GLU A 89 8.38 0.51 -17.28
CA GLU A 89 7.17 0.19 -16.55
C GLU A 89 7.51 -0.26 -15.13
N VAL A 90 6.64 0.09 -14.19
CA VAL A 90 6.79 -0.28 -12.77
C VAL A 90 5.45 -0.79 -12.26
N GLU A 91 5.48 -1.96 -11.61
CA GLU A 91 4.32 -2.50 -10.91
C GLU A 91 4.49 -2.27 -9.40
N VAL A 92 3.47 -1.69 -8.81
CA VAL A 92 3.49 -1.24 -7.40
C VAL A 92 2.30 -1.86 -6.66
N ASP A 93 2.58 -2.51 -5.53
CA ASP A 93 1.55 -2.92 -4.57
C ASP A 93 1.39 -1.82 -3.52
N VAL A 94 0.15 -1.35 -3.35
CA VAL A 94 -0.20 -0.33 -2.36
C VAL A 94 -1.27 -0.86 -1.44
N ARG A 95 -0.99 -0.84 -0.13
CA ARG A 95 -1.92 -1.29 0.89
C ARG A 95 -2.49 -0.12 1.65
N LEU A 96 -3.82 -0.07 1.72
CA LEU A 96 -4.54 0.99 2.40
C LEU A 96 -4.96 0.54 3.80
N PRO A 97 -4.65 1.32 4.84
CA PRO A 97 -5.24 1.13 6.15
C PRO A 97 -6.70 1.62 6.17
N LEU A 98 -7.43 1.26 7.21
CA LEU A 98 -8.73 1.91 7.48
C LEU A 98 -8.56 3.43 7.53
N GLY A 99 -9.55 4.16 7.00
CA GLY A 99 -9.57 5.64 7.05
C GLY A 99 -8.87 6.34 5.88
N ILE A 100 -8.40 5.60 4.87
CA ILE A 100 -7.97 6.12 3.58
C ILE A 100 -8.74 5.38 2.48
N SER A 101 -9.30 6.13 1.55
CA SER A 101 -9.99 5.58 0.38
C SER A 101 -9.10 5.61 -0.86
N TRP A 102 -9.41 4.72 -1.84
CA TRP A 102 -8.74 4.72 -3.14
C TRP A 102 -8.76 6.08 -3.82
N PRO A 103 -9.90 6.79 -3.95
CA PRO A 103 -9.92 8.11 -4.60
C PRO A 103 -9.00 9.14 -3.93
N GLN A 104 -8.83 9.08 -2.60
CA GLN A 104 -7.90 9.96 -1.90
C GLN A 104 -6.44 9.64 -2.24
N LEU A 105 -6.09 8.34 -2.29
CA LEU A 105 -4.76 7.91 -2.66
C LEU A 105 -4.45 8.24 -4.11
N GLU A 106 -5.38 7.98 -5.04
CA GLU A 106 -5.24 8.27 -6.46
C GLU A 106 -4.98 9.75 -6.72
N ALA A 107 -5.74 10.62 -6.06
CA ALA A 107 -5.53 12.06 -6.17
C ALA A 107 -4.15 12.49 -5.67
N GLU A 108 -3.66 11.90 -4.59
CA GLU A 108 -2.33 12.20 -4.06
C GLU A 108 -1.22 11.61 -4.94
N LEU A 109 -1.40 10.42 -5.49
CA LEU A 109 -0.50 9.80 -6.47
C LEU A 109 -0.38 10.68 -7.71
N ASP A 110 -1.50 11.04 -8.32
CA ASP A 110 -1.56 11.93 -9.49
C ASP A 110 -0.80 13.24 -9.25
N LYS A 111 -1.07 13.88 -8.12
CA LYS A 111 -0.41 15.12 -7.73
C LYS A 111 1.10 14.96 -7.64
N ARG A 112 1.59 13.88 -7.02
CA ARG A 112 3.02 13.62 -6.85
C ARG A 112 3.68 13.28 -8.18
N LEU A 113 3.09 12.42 -8.98
CA LEU A 113 3.62 12.06 -10.29
C LEU A 113 3.72 13.28 -11.21
N LYS A 114 2.66 14.07 -11.30
CA LYS A 114 2.61 15.30 -12.12
C LYS A 114 3.57 16.38 -11.64
N SER A 115 3.92 16.41 -10.36
CA SER A 115 4.94 17.33 -9.84
C SER A 115 6.35 16.97 -10.30
N VAL A 116 6.61 15.69 -10.62
CA VAL A 116 7.90 15.21 -11.15
C VAL A 116 7.91 15.33 -12.67
N ASP A 117 6.91 14.76 -13.32
CA ASP A 117 6.77 14.79 -14.78
C ASP A 117 5.29 14.64 -15.20
N PRO A 118 4.70 15.67 -15.84
CA PRO A 118 3.30 15.64 -16.29
C PRO A 118 2.99 14.55 -17.32
N SER A 119 4.00 13.98 -17.99
CA SER A 119 3.81 12.93 -19.01
C SER A 119 3.72 11.52 -18.43
N ILE A 120 3.95 11.35 -17.13
CA ILE A 120 3.78 10.05 -16.48
C ILE A 120 2.30 9.72 -16.38
N THR A 121 1.98 8.50 -16.77
CA THR A 121 0.65 7.91 -16.65
C THR A 121 0.72 6.67 -15.81
N TRP A 122 -0.39 6.34 -15.18
CA TRP A 122 -0.55 5.10 -14.43
C TRP A 122 -1.95 4.53 -14.65
N GLU A 123 -2.11 3.26 -14.38
CA GLU A 123 -3.39 2.55 -14.44
C GLU A 123 -3.46 1.46 -13.39
N HIS A 124 -4.66 1.09 -13.00
CA HIS A 124 -4.87 -0.10 -12.18
C HIS A 124 -4.60 -1.37 -12.97
N ILE A 125 -3.84 -2.28 -12.40
CA ILE A 125 -3.76 -3.65 -12.94
C ILE A 125 -5.14 -4.28 -12.75
N LYS A 126 -5.81 -4.58 -13.86
CA LYS A 126 -7.16 -5.15 -13.86
C LYS A 126 -7.13 -6.62 -13.44
N HIS A 127 -7.15 -6.86 -12.15
CA HIS A 127 -7.32 -8.20 -11.60
C HIS A 127 -8.51 -8.21 -10.64
N PRO A 128 -9.46 -9.18 -10.76
CA PRO A 128 -10.70 -9.19 -9.97
C PRO A 128 -10.52 -9.20 -8.45
N SER A 129 -9.34 -9.61 -7.97
CA SER A 129 -9.03 -9.75 -6.55
C SER A 129 -8.14 -8.62 -5.98
N ILE A 130 -7.86 -7.55 -6.72
CA ILE A 130 -6.84 -6.56 -6.32
C ILE A 130 -7.40 -5.27 -5.70
N LEU A 131 -8.67 -4.95 -5.93
CA LEU A 131 -9.25 -3.68 -5.46
C LEU A 131 -10.31 -3.92 -4.38
N PHE A 132 -9.87 -4.28 -3.18
CA PHE A 132 -10.76 -4.34 -2.03
C PHE A 132 -10.64 -3.07 -1.19
N PRO A 133 -11.75 -2.36 -0.93
CA PRO A 133 -11.72 -1.27 0.04
C PRO A 133 -11.45 -1.83 1.43
N ALA A 134 -10.67 -1.10 2.22
CA ALA A 134 -10.51 -1.42 3.62
C ALA A 134 -11.89 -1.40 4.32
N SER A 135 -12.21 -2.46 5.02
CA SER A 135 -13.49 -2.62 5.70
C SER A 135 -13.30 -3.19 7.10
N TYR A 136 -14.28 -2.98 7.95
CA TYR A 136 -14.33 -3.54 9.30
C TYR A 136 -15.77 -3.79 9.72
N THR A 137 -15.96 -4.70 10.66
CA THR A 137 -17.24 -4.88 11.34
C THR A 137 -17.22 -4.11 12.66
N SER A 138 -18.19 -3.23 12.87
CA SER A 138 -18.29 -2.48 14.11
C SER A 138 -18.44 -3.41 15.31
N THR A 139 -17.77 -3.06 16.41
CA THR A 139 -17.91 -3.78 17.68
C THR A 139 -19.31 -3.69 18.26
N GLU A 140 -20.11 -2.72 17.80
CA GLU A 140 -21.50 -2.55 18.21
C GLU A 140 -22.48 -3.49 17.50
N GLU A 141 -22.05 -4.10 16.39
CA GLU A 141 -22.89 -5.05 15.66
C GLU A 141 -23.20 -6.30 16.48
N ALA A 142 -24.45 -6.76 16.37
CA ALA A 142 -24.94 -7.92 17.13
C ALA A 142 -24.12 -9.19 16.84
N ILE A 143 -23.69 -9.36 15.58
CA ILE A 143 -22.87 -10.50 15.18
C ILE A 143 -21.49 -10.44 15.86
N PHE A 144 -20.85 -9.26 15.92
CA PHE A 144 -19.58 -9.10 16.59
C PHE A 144 -19.70 -9.45 18.08
N LYS A 145 -20.69 -8.86 18.77
CA LYS A 145 -20.96 -9.11 20.20
C LYS A 145 -21.21 -10.58 20.50
N ALA A 146 -21.97 -11.27 19.66
CA ALA A 146 -22.26 -12.68 19.82
C ALA A 146 -20.98 -13.55 19.63
N MET A 147 -20.22 -13.31 18.57
CA MET A 147 -18.98 -14.06 18.30
C MET A 147 -17.94 -13.82 19.40
N TYR A 148 -17.77 -12.56 19.82
CA TYR A 148 -16.81 -12.19 20.85
C TYR A 148 -17.14 -12.85 22.20
N ARG A 149 -18.41 -12.82 22.61
CA ARG A 149 -18.86 -13.50 23.83
C ARG A 149 -18.63 -15.00 23.78
N ASN A 150 -19.10 -15.66 22.70
CA ASN A 150 -18.96 -17.09 22.56
C ASN A 150 -17.48 -17.53 22.52
N ALA A 151 -16.64 -16.78 21.81
CA ALA A 151 -15.21 -17.04 21.79
C ALA A 151 -14.59 -16.90 23.19
N THR A 152 -14.99 -15.86 23.93
CA THR A 152 -14.51 -15.66 25.32
C THR A 152 -14.92 -16.85 26.23
N GLU A 153 -16.15 -17.32 26.12
CA GLU A 153 -16.65 -18.46 26.89
C GLU A 153 -15.87 -19.75 26.56
N VAL A 154 -15.65 -20.02 25.26
CA VAL A 154 -14.95 -21.23 24.82
C VAL A 154 -13.45 -21.20 25.14
N MET A 155 -12.82 -20.05 24.98
CA MET A 155 -11.36 -19.88 25.19
C MET A 155 -11.00 -19.66 26.66
N GLY A 156 -11.95 -19.29 27.51
CA GLY A 156 -11.70 -18.90 28.90
C GLY A 156 -10.92 -17.58 29.05
N GLN A 157 -10.71 -16.86 27.95
CA GLN A 157 -10.02 -15.58 27.94
C GLN A 157 -10.54 -14.69 26.78
N ARG A 158 -10.31 -13.39 26.87
CA ARG A 158 -10.64 -12.42 25.81
C ARG A 158 -9.93 -12.79 24.51
N PRO A 159 -10.66 -13.00 23.39
CA PRO A 159 -10.03 -13.20 22.09
C PRO A 159 -9.33 -11.93 21.64
N LEU A 160 -8.19 -12.08 20.97
CA LEU A 160 -7.54 -10.98 20.28
C LEU A 160 -8.26 -10.71 18.97
N LEU A 161 -8.40 -9.45 18.63
CA LEU A 161 -8.92 -9.06 17.33
C LEU A 161 -7.87 -9.34 16.25
N GLY A 162 -8.30 -9.97 15.17
CA GLY A 162 -7.47 -10.16 13.99
C GLY A 162 -7.58 -8.96 13.06
N PHE A 163 -6.50 -8.65 12.37
CA PHE A 163 -6.46 -7.67 11.31
C PHE A 163 -5.67 -8.24 10.14
N THR A 164 -6.24 -8.14 8.94
CA THR A 164 -5.52 -8.46 7.71
C THR A 164 -5.19 -7.15 7.02
N PRO A 165 -3.89 -6.85 6.75
CA PRO A 165 -3.55 -5.70 5.93
C PRO A 165 -4.27 -5.83 4.60
N GLY A 166 -5.10 -4.84 4.25
CA GLY A 166 -5.87 -4.84 3.03
C GLY A 166 -5.00 -5.05 1.80
N GLY A 167 -5.52 -5.70 0.81
CA GLY A 167 -4.88 -5.89 -0.50
C GLY A 167 -5.73 -5.27 -1.57
#